data_ec7b4a6edafb03831be715527cf07c43
#
_entry.id   ec7b4a6edafb03831be715527cf07c43
#
_cell.length_a   1.000
_cell.length_b   1.000
_cell.length_c   1.000
_cell.angle_alpha   90.00
_cell.angle_beta   90.00
_cell.angle_gamma   90.00
#
_symmetry.space_group_name_H-M   'P 1'
#
loop_
_entity.id
_entity.type
_entity.pdbx_description
1 polymer ?
#
loop_
_entity_poly.entity_id
_entity_poly.type
_entity_poly.pdbx_seq_one_letter_code
_entity_poly.pdbx_strand_id
1 'polypeptide(L)'
;LMGFIVPAVSIHVINFHNGYTLYNTGLAAGLIAIIIYAILEEVGLKVAPNKTFVEKMDYPILILLVLVFAFYIIYGYYANGRSFENFDSLLKHSGKLVTDFTVTEGFPMVMINMGILGFISIALIFLMFPYINGPILSGLITLIGFAGFGKHLKNVLPIIAGVSLSYIMFGINISLTTFAITLFFSTCLAPISGKFGIIPGIIVGFTNFCLVLNMGALHGGLNLYNTGLSAGIVASVSVPILQLFYGGKK
;
A
#
# COMPACT_ATOMS: atom_id res chain seq x y z
N LEU A 1 -17.76 14.54 -10.40
CA LEU A 1 -18.78 13.49 -10.21
C LEU A 1 -18.23 12.32 -9.39
N MET A 2 -17.11 11.69 -9.79
CA MET A 2 -16.52 10.55 -9.07
C MET A 2 -16.32 10.83 -7.58
N GLY A 3 -15.79 12.01 -7.19
CA GLY A 3 -15.53 12.37 -5.81
C GLY A 3 -16.77 12.35 -4.89
N PHE A 4 -17.96 12.54 -5.43
CA PHE A 4 -19.21 12.42 -4.67
C PHE A 4 -19.71 10.97 -4.51
N ILE A 5 -19.37 10.09 -5.46
CA ILE A 5 -19.87 8.71 -5.48
C ILE A 5 -18.93 7.78 -4.70
N VAL A 6 -17.62 7.98 -4.82
CA VAL A 6 -16.58 7.12 -4.20
C VAL A 6 -16.78 6.90 -2.70
N PRO A 7 -17.08 7.90 -1.86
CA PRO A 7 -17.29 7.68 -0.43
C PRO A 7 -18.42 6.71 -0.12
N ALA A 8 -19.56 6.85 -0.83
CA ALA A 8 -20.72 5.98 -0.64
C ALA A 8 -20.40 4.53 -1.02
N VAL A 9 -19.68 4.30 -2.13
CA VAL A 9 -19.29 2.96 -2.57
C VAL A 9 -18.22 2.37 -1.65
N SER A 10 -17.27 3.20 -1.14
CA SER A 10 -16.19 2.75 -0.27
C SER A 10 -16.67 2.03 0.99
N ILE A 11 -17.77 2.47 1.58
CA ILE A 11 -18.35 1.83 2.77
C ILE A 11 -18.80 0.39 2.49
N HIS A 12 -19.29 0.13 1.30
CA HIS A 12 -19.83 -1.18 0.94
C HIS A 12 -18.75 -2.16 0.44
N VAL A 13 -17.75 -1.67 -0.29
CA VAL A 13 -16.72 -2.55 -0.86
C VAL A 13 -15.79 -3.16 0.19
N ILE A 14 -15.79 -2.69 1.43
CA ILE A 14 -15.06 -3.32 2.53
C ILE A 14 -15.47 -4.79 2.73
N ASN A 15 -16.72 -5.12 2.42
CA ASN A 15 -17.25 -6.48 2.53
C ASN A 15 -16.63 -7.43 1.49
N PHE A 16 -16.16 -6.94 0.34
CA PHE A 16 -15.51 -7.75 -0.69
C PHE A 16 -14.22 -8.39 -0.21
N HIS A 17 -13.41 -7.64 0.53
CA HIS A 17 -12.11 -8.09 1.00
C HIS A 17 -12.07 -8.30 2.52
N ASN A 18 -13.22 -8.20 3.21
CA ASN A 18 -13.36 -8.42 4.65
C ASN A 18 -12.35 -7.64 5.52
N GLY A 19 -11.96 -6.44 5.09
CA GLY A 19 -10.99 -5.58 5.78
C GLY A 19 -9.51 -5.97 5.57
N TYR A 20 -9.20 -6.91 4.67
CA TYR A 20 -7.83 -7.39 4.43
C TYR A 20 -7.04 -6.57 3.40
N THR A 21 -7.61 -5.49 2.86
CA THR A 21 -6.83 -4.43 2.21
C THR A 21 -7.15 -3.08 2.84
N LEU A 22 -6.11 -2.23 2.96
CA LEU A 22 -6.24 -0.92 3.60
C LEU A 22 -6.73 0.17 2.63
N TYR A 23 -6.67 -0.07 1.30
CA TYR A 23 -7.02 0.94 0.30
C TYR A 23 -8.43 0.75 -0.26
N ASN A 24 -9.40 0.74 0.64
CA ASN A 24 -10.82 0.57 0.34
C ASN A 24 -11.35 1.59 -0.69
N THR A 25 -10.97 2.86 -0.52
CA THR A 25 -11.33 3.94 -1.46
C THR A 25 -10.74 3.72 -2.85
N GLY A 26 -9.52 3.13 -2.94
CA GLY A 26 -8.89 2.81 -4.22
C GLY A 26 -9.63 1.70 -4.98
N LEU A 27 -10.17 0.69 -4.27
CA LEU A 27 -11.04 -0.33 -4.86
C LEU A 27 -12.34 0.30 -5.38
N ALA A 28 -13.01 1.11 -4.57
CA ALA A 28 -14.24 1.79 -4.96
C ALA A 28 -14.05 2.70 -6.18
N ALA A 29 -12.99 3.51 -6.17
CA ALA A 29 -12.66 4.40 -7.29
C ALA A 29 -12.34 3.61 -8.56
N GLY A 30 -11.63 2.49 -8.45
CA GLY A 30 -11.33 1.62 -9.57
C GLY A 30 -12.57 1.01 -10.21
N LEU A 31 -13.49 0.48 -9.40
CA LEU A 31 -14.77 -0.07 -9.89
C LEU A 31 -15.63 0.98 -10.61
N ILE A 32 -15.73 2.17 -10.03
CA ILE A 32 -16.46 3.28 -10.65
C ILE A 32 -15.80 3.71 -11.96
N ALA A 33 -14.46 3.76 -12.00
CA ALA A 33 -13.71 4.14 -13.18
C ALA A 33 -13.93 3.14 -14.34
N ILE A 34 -14.01 1.84 -14.07
CA ILE A 34 -14.32 0.82 -15.08
C ILE A 34 -15.69 1.11 -15.71
N ILE A 35 -16.71 1.38 -14.88
CA ILE A 35 -18.07 1.66 -15.36
C ILE A 35 -18.09 2.94 -16.21
N ILE A 36 -17.46 4.01 -15.74
CA ILE A 36 -17.41 5.28 -16.48
C ILE A 36 -16.65 5.11 -17.79
N TYR A 37 -15.52 4.39 -17.78
CA TYR A 37 -14.73 4.14 -18.98
C TYR A 37 -15.53 3.38 -20.03
N ALA A 38 -16.22 2.31 -19.64
CA ALA A 38 -17.09 1.55 -20.54
C ALA A 38 -18.16 2.45 -21.20
N ILE A 39 -18.78 3.35 -20.44
CA ILE A 39 -19.75 4.31 -21.00
C ILE A 39 -19.08 5.28 -21.96
N LEU A 40 -17.89 5.81 -21.62
CA LEU A 40 -17.17 6.75 -22.48
C LEU A 40 -16.72 6.10 -23.81
N GLU A 41 -16.32 4.82 -23.75
CA GLU A 41 -15.95 4.06 -24.95
C GLU A 41 -17.14 3.89 -25.91
N GLU A 42 -18.32 3.54 -25.39
CA GLU A 42 -19.54 3.38 -26.20
C GLU A 42 -20.01 4.69 -26.85
N VAL A 43 -19.78 5.85 -26.22
CA VAL A 43 -20.07 7.15 -26.82
C VAL A 43 -18.93 7.68 -27.71
N GLY A 44 -17.88 6.88 -27.95
CA GLY A 44 -16.77 7.21 -28.87
C GLY A 44 -15.72 8.17 -28.30
N LEU A 45 -15.73 8.42 -27.00
CA LEU A 45 -14.74 9.27 -26.33
C LEU A 45 -13.49 8.44 -25.93
N LYS A 46 -12.35 8.77 -26.55
CA LYS A 46 -11.06 8.11 -26.22
C LYS A 46 -10.31 8.89 -25.16
N VAL A 47 -9.90 8.19 -24.11
CA VAL A 47 -9.03 8.74 -23.06
C VAL A 47 -7.59 8.30 -23.35
N ALA A 48 -6.69 9.26 -23.52
CA ALA A 48 -5.25 9.01 -23.70
C ALA A 48 -4.47 9.65 -22.54
N PRO A 49 -4.10 8.89 -21.50
CA PRO A 49 -3.31 9.45 -20.40
C PRO A 49 -1.89 9.76 -20.87
N ASN A 50 -1.46 11.01 -20.66
CA ASN A 50 -0.07 11.41 -20.88
C ASN A 50 0.69 11.30 -19.54
N LYS A 51 1.78 10.51 -19.51
CA LYS A 51 2.59 10.26 -18.31
C LYS A 51 4.02 10.70 -18.56
N THR A 52 4.39 11.85 -18.03
CA THR A 52 5.78 12.31 -17.99
C THR A 52 6.23 12.44 -16.55
N PHE A 53 7.35 11.81 -16.20
CA PHE A 53 7.90 11.82 -14.84
C PHE A 53 9.31 12.38 -14.84
N VAL A 54 9.66 13.12 -13.78
CA VAL A 54 11.04 13.55 -13.54
C VAL A 54 11.85 12.32 -13.10
N GLU A 55 12.99 12.12 -13.75
CA GLU A 55 13.92 11.02 -13.46
C GLU A 55 15.22 11.59 -12.89
N LYS A 56 15.12 12.25 -11.74
CA LYS A 56 16.25 12.84 -11.03
C LYS A 56 16.11 12.59 -9.52
N MET A 57 17.25 12.35 -8.87
CA MET A 57 17.29 12.26 -7.40
C MET A 57 17.14 13.66 -6.81
N ASP A 58 16.11 13.85 -5.98
CA ASP A 58 15.86 15.09 -5.24
C ASP A 58 16.38 14.96 -3.80
N TYR A 59 17.66 15.30 -3.62
CA TYR A 59 18.31 15.23 -2.31
C TYR A 59 17.67 16.15 -1.25
N PRO A 60 17.26 17.39 -1.54
CA PRO A 60 16.51 18.21 -0.61
C PRO A 60 15.27 17.54 -0.03
N ILE A 61 14.46 16.90 -0.88
CA ILE A 61 13.28 16.14 -0.42
C ILE A 61 13.69 14.97 0.46
N LEU A 62 14.72 14.22 0.08
CA LEU A 62 15.22 13.10 0.87
C LEU A 62 15.73 13.55 2.24
N ILE A 63 16.49 14.64 2.31
CA ILE A 63 16.95 15.22 3.57
C ILE A 63 15.77 15.63 4.45
N LEU A 64 14.77 16.29 3.87
CA LEU A 64 13.55 16.65 4.60
C LEU A 64 12.84 15.41 5.17
N LEU A 65 12.69 14.35 4.38
CA LEU A 65 12.09 13.09 4.84
C LEU A 65 12.89 12.44 5.98
N VAL A 66 14.23 12.42 5.89
CA VAL A 66 15.10 11.93 6.94
C VAL A 66 14.87 12.70 8.25
N LEU A 67 14.81 14.04 8.17
CA LEU A 67 14.57 14.90 9.34
C LEU A 67 13.16 14.65 9.93
N VAL A 68 12.14 14.51 9.10
CA VAL A 68 10.77 14.22 9.54
C VAL A 68 10.69 12.87 10.23
N PHE A 69 11.29 11.81 9.66
CA PHE A 69 11.23 10.48 10.26
C PHE A 69 12.10 10.37 11.52
N ALA A 70 13.24 11.06 11.56
CA ALA A 70 14.01 11.20 12.79
C ALA A 70 13.20 11.91 13.88
N PHE A 71 12.54 13.02 13.54
CA PHE A 71 11.63 13.70 14.46
C PHE A 71 10.52 12.77 14.97
N TYR A 72 9.91 11.96 14.12
CA TYR A 72 8.87 11.01 14.52
C TYR A 72 9.39 10.01 15.57
N ILE A 73 10.57 9.42 15.37
CA ILE A 73 11.16 8.48 16.35
C ILE A 73 11.52 9.20 17.64
N ILE A 74 12.20 10.34 17.53
CA ILE A 74 12.66 11.12 18.71
C ILE A 74 11.46 11.58 19.54
N TYR A 75 10.46 12.20 18.90
CA TYR A 75 9.26 12.65 19.59
C TYR A 75 8.52 11.46 20.22
N GLY A 76 8.28 10.40 19.45
CA GLY A 76 7.61 9.20 19.96
C GLY A 76 8.32 8.58 21.14
N TYR A 77 9.65 8.47 21.10
CA TYR A 77 10.45 7.95 22.21
C TYR A 77 10.31 8.80 23.47
N TYR A 78 10.44 10.14 23.36
CA TYR A 78 10.29 11.03 24.53
C TYR A 78 8.87 11.06 25.06
N ALA A 79 7.87 11.09 24.19
CA ALA A 79 6.46 11.09 24.58
C ALA A 79 6.00 9.74 25.17
N ASN A 80 6.69 8.63 24.84
CA ASN A 80 6.47 7.30 25.41
C ASN A 80 7.31 7.07 26.71
N GLY A 81 7.64 8.10 27.44
CA GLY A 81 8.40 7.97 28.68
C GLY A 81 9.87 7.55 28.47
N ARG A 82 10.49 7.91 27.35
CA ARG A 82 11.83 7.52 26.93
C ARG A 82 12.01 6.01 26.78
N SER A 83 11.00 5.34 26.23
CA SER A 83 10.99 3.88 26.10
C SER A 83 10.43 3.46 24.73
N PHE A 84 10.87 2.32 24.23
CA PHE A 84 10.28 1.57 23.12
C PHE A 84 9.35 0.46 23.61
N GLU A 85 9.00 0.47 24.87
CA GLU A 85 8.04 -0.47 25.44
C GLU A 85 6.73 -0.45 24.66
N ASN A 86 6.10 -1.63 24.50
CA ASN A 86 4.92 -1.86 23.67
C ASN A 86 5.13 -1.83 22.13
N PHE A 87 6.33 -1.58 21.59
CA PHE A 87 6.57 -1.71 20.17
C PHE A 87 6.33 -3.15 19.67
N ASP A 88 6.73 -4.15 20.47
CA ASP A 88 6.45 -5.56 20.16
C ASP A 88 4.95 -5.91 20.18
N SER A 89 4.14 -5.20 20.97
CA SER A 89 2.67 -5.31 20.93
C SER A 89 2.14 -4.84 19.59
N LEU A 90 2.57 -3.66 19.13
CA LEU A 90 2.18 -3.13 17.83
C LEU A 90 2.50 -4.12 16.70
N LEU A 91 3.67 -4.77 16.73
CA LEU A 91 4.08 -5.74 15.71
C LEU A 91 3.27 -7.05 15.69
N LYS A 92 2.44 -7.32 16.69
CA LYS A 92 1.55 -8.49 16.77
C LYS A 92 0.18 -8.25 16.13
N HIS A 93 -0.21 -7.02 15.89
CA HIS A 93 -1.48 -6.72 15.24
C HIS A 93 -1.49 -7.24 13.80
N SER A 94 -2.61 -7.77 13.36
CA SER A 94 -2.75 -8.15 11.94
C SER A 94 -2.82 -6.93 11.02
N GLY A 95 -3.29 -5.80 11.52
CA GLY A 95 -3.55 -4.60 10.74
C GLY A 95 -4.84 -4.63 9.92
N LYS A 96 -5.71 -5.64 10.15
CA LYS A 96 -6.99 -5.76 9.47
C LYS A 96 -7.90 -4.57 9.82
N LEU A 97 -8.62 -3.99 8.83
CA LEU A 97 -9.60 -2.94 9.06
C LEU A 97 -10.75 -3.44 10.01
N VAL A 98 -11.20 -2.68 11.01
CA VAL A 98 -10.77 -1.30 11.26
C VAL A 98 -9.74 -1.29 12.39
N THR A 99 -8.44 -1.26 12.09
CA THR A 99 -7.37 -1.13 13.08
C THR A 99 -6.93 0.33 13.15
N ASP A 100 -6.83 0.86 14.37
CA ASP A 100 -6.28 2.17 14.68
C ASP A 100 -5.25 2.02 15.80
N PHE A 101 -3.98 2.15 15.46
CA PHE A 101 -2.88 2.03 16.41
C PHE A 101 -2.80 3.22 17.37
N THR A 102 -3.41 4.36 17.03
CA THR A 102 -3.47 5.51 17.96
C THR A 102 -4.34 5.18 19.17
N VAL A 103 -5.37 4.37 18.96
CA VAL A 103 -6.30 3.93 20.01
C VAL A 103 -5.73 2.73 20.78
N THR A 104 -5.10 1.76 20.08
CA THR A 104 -4.66 0.51 20.73
C THR A 104 -3.30 0.62 21.40
N GLU A 105 -2.36 1.36 20.80
CA GLU A 105 -0.96 1.44 21.26
C GLU A 105 -0.54 2.86 21.67
N GLY A 106 -1.39 3.85 21.39
CA GLY A 106 -1.14 5.25 21.68
C GLY A 106 -0.35 5.99 20.60
N PHE A 107 -0.58 7.30 20.52
CA PHE A 107 0.02 8.17 19.52
C PHE A 107 1.58 8.16 19.50
N PRO A 108 2.28 8.13 20.66
CA PRO A 108 3.74 8.07 20.67
C PRO A 108 4.29 6.82 19.95
N MET A 109 3.65 5.68 20.14
CA MET A 109 4.06 4.42 19.51
C MET A 109 3.81 4.42 18.00
N VAL A 110 2.72 5.03 17.56
CA VAL A 110 2.45 5.29 16.14
C VAL A 110 3.55 6.13 15.50
N MET A 111 4.00 7.19 16.16
CA MET A 111 5.10 8.04 15.66
C MET A 111 6.38 7.24 15.49
N ILE A 112 6.74 6.38 16.45
CA ILE A 112 7.89 5.48 16.33
C ILE A 112 7.74 4.56 15.12
N ASN A 113 6.57 3.92 14.95
CA ASN A 113 6.30 3.02 13.84
C ASN A 113 6.40 3.73 12.48
N MET A 114 5.80 4.92 12.36
CA MET A 114 5.90 5.75 11.15
C MET A 114 7.35 6.13 10.82
N GLY A 115 8.14 6.50 11.82
CA GLY A 115 9.55 6.82 11.64
C GLY A 115 10.38 5.63 11.19
N ILE A 116 10.19 4.46 11.80
CA ILE A 116 10.89 3.22 11.43
C ILE A 116 10.55 2.82 9.98
N LEU A 117 9.28 2.78 9.63
CA LEU A 117 8.86 2.47 8.26
C LEU A 117 9.36 3.53 7.27
N GLY A 118 9.43 4.80 7.69
CA GLY A 118 9.98 5.89 6.90
C GLY A 118 11.44 5.66 6.53
N PHE A 119 12.30 5.34 7.51
CA PHE A 119 13.71 5.04 7.25
C PHE A 119 13.91 3.81 6.37
N ILE A 120 13.12 2.75 6.59
CA ILE A 120 13.16 1.56 5.73
C ILE A 120 12.75 1.91 4.29
N SER A 121 11.72 2.74 4.12
CA SER A 121 11.29 3.18 2.79
C SER A 121 12.35 4.03 2.08
N ILE A 122 13.05 4.91 2.79
CA ILE A 122 14.18 5.66 2.26
C ILE A 122 15.32 4.71 1.85
N ALA A 123 15.65 3.74 2.71
CA ALA A 123 16.68 2.74 2.39
C ALA A 123 16.31 1.94 1.13
N LEU A 124 15.05 1.53 0.96
CA LEU A 124 14.58 0.87 -0.26
C LEU A 124 14.70 1.78 -1.48
N ILE A 125 14.40 3.08 -1.35
CA ILE A 125 14.58 4.03 -2.47
C ILE A 125 16.05 4.09 -2.87
N PHE A 126 16.97 4.26 -1.93
CA PHE A 126 18.40 4.31 -2.24
C PHE A 126 18.95 3.03 -2.85
N LEU A 127 18.44 1.88 -2.41
CA LEU A 127 18.93 0.57 -2.88
C LEU A 127 18.37 0.17 -4.23
N MET A 128 17.16 0.62 -4.58
CA MET A 128 16.41 0.09 -5.72
C MET A 128 16.14 1.10 -6.83
N PHE A 129 16.23 2.40 -6.54
CA PHE A 129 15.82 3.44 -7.48
C PHE A 129 16.88 4.53 -7.65
N PRO A 130 17.25 4.90 -8.91
CA PRO A 130 18.22 5.95 -9.18
C PRO A 130 17.63 7.38 -9.08
N TYR A 131 16.32 7.49 -8.83
CA TYR A 131 15.60 8.76 -8.73
C TYR A 131 14.42 8.68 -7.78
N ILE A 132 13.94 9.85 -7.35
CA ILE A 132 12.67 10.02 -6.67
C ILE A 132 11.80 11.01 -7.47
N ASN A 133 10.53 10.67 -7.65
CA ASN A 133 9.56 11.53 -8.32
C ASN A 133 8.25 11.57 -7.54
N GLY A 134 7.30 12.40 -7.98
CA GLY A 134 6.01 12.56 -7.32
C GLY A 134 5.28 11.25 -7.02
N PRO A 135 5.13 10.33 -8.01
CA PRO A 135 4.54 9.02 -7.80
C PRO A 135 5.24 8.16 -6.74
N ILE A 136 6.58 8.09 -6.76
CA ILE A 136 7.37 7.33 -5.76
C ILE A 136 7.16 7.95 -4.38
N LEU A 137 7.24 9.28 -4.28
CA LEU A 137 7.02 10.02 -3.05
C LEU A 137 5.59 9.79 -2.51
N SER A 138 4.58 9.81 -3.38
CA SER A 138 3.20 9.55 -2.96
C SER A 138 3.01 8.14 -2.41
N GLY A 139 3.64 7.14 -3.01
CA GLY A 139 3.64 5.76 -2.51
C GLY A 139 4.29 5.64 -1.14
N LEU A 140 5.47 6.26 -0.96
CA LEU A 140 6.17 6.31 0.33
C LEU A 140 5.30 6.97 1.41
N ILE A 141 4.81 8.19 1.15
CA ILE A 141 3.99 8.93 2.13
C ILE A 141 2.72 8.15 2.48
N THR A 142 2.09 7.49 1.50
CA THR A 142 0.92 6.65 1.74
C THR A 142 1.26 5.44 2.61
N LEU A 143 2.41 4.79 2.38
CA LEU A 143 2.86 3.70 3.26
C LEU A 143 2.98 4.19 4.70
N ILE A 144 3.64 5.33 4.91
CA ILE A 144 3.87 5.93 6.23
C ILE A 144 2.56 6.36 6.89
N GLY A 145 1.65 7.02 6.15
CA GLY A 145 0.35 7.44 6.69
C GLY A 145 -0.47 6.26 7.24
N PHE A 146 -0.45 5.12 6.53
CA PHE A 146 -1.11 3.90 7.00
C PHE A 146 -0.35 3.12 8.07
N ALA A 147 0.84 3.58 8.48
CA ALA A 147 1.51 3.04 9.65
C ALA A 147 0.77 3.36 10.97
N GLY A 148 -0.12 4.35 10.97
CA GLY A 148 -1.08 4.58 12.06
C GLY A 148 -2.26 3.62 12.08
N PHE A 149 -2.57 2.98 10.93
CA PHE A 149 -3.83 2.29 10.67
C PHE A 149 -3.68 0.85 10.18
N GLY A 150 -2.64 0.16 10.59
CA GLY A 150 -2.51 -1.27 10.31
C GLY A 150 -1.22 -1.72 9.65
N LYS A 151 -0.33 -0.81 9.22
CA LYS A 151 0.99 -1.18 8.68
C LYS A 151 2.08 -1.10 9.74
N HIS A 152 2.93 -2.09 9.75
CA HIS A 152 4.17 -2.11 10.54
C HIS A 152 5.20 -3.00 9.82
N LEU A 153 6.44 -2.95 10.27
CA LEU A 153 7.56 -3.62 9.62
C LEU A 153 7.27 -5.10 9.32
N LYS A 154 6.76 -5.83 10.32
CA LYS A 154 6.57 -7.29 10.23
C LYS A 154 5.53 -7.72 9.20
N ASN A 155 4.49 -6.89 8.96
CA ASN A 155 3.45 -7.24 7.98
C ASN A 155 3.68 -6.63 6.58
N VAL A 156 4.50 -5.57 6.48
CA VAL A 156 4.81 -4.91 5.22
C VAL A 156 5.92 -5.62 4.45
N LEU A 157 6.98 -6.08 5.13
CA LEU A 157 8.15 -6.69 4.48
C LEU A 157 7.83 -7.92 3.61
N PRO A 158 6.95 -8.86 4.01
CA PRO A 158 6.60 -9.98 3.15
C PRO A 158 5.91 -9.55 1.85
N ILE A 159 5.09 -8.50 1.90
CA ILE A 159 4.45 -7.94 0.69
C ILE A 159 5.51 -7.34 -0.24
N ILE A 160 6.42 -6.53 0.31
CA ILE A 160 7.54 -5.95 -0.45
C ILE A 160 8.39 -7.05 -1.10
N ALA A 161 8.71 -8.12 -0.36
CA ALA A 161 9.46 -9.26 -0.89
C ALA A 161 8.73 -9.94 -2.05
N GLY A 162 7.42 -10.15 -1.93
CA GLY A 162 6.59 -10.73 -3.00
C GLY A 162 6.57 -9.88 -4.27
N VAL A 163 6.36 -8.57 -4.12
CA VAL A 163 6.38 -7.62 -5.24
C VAL A 163 7.75 -7.57 -5.90
N SER A 164 8.83 -7.51 -5.11
CA SER A 164 10.20 -7.50 -5.63
C SER A 164 10.54 -8.79 -6.37
N LEU A 165 10.15 -9.94 -5.85
CA LEU A 165 10.34 -11.23 -6.52
C LEU A 165 9.62 -11.27 -7.87
N SER A 166 8.38 -10.80 -7.93
CA SER A 166 7.61 -10.73 -9.17
C SER A 166 8.24 -9.78 -10.19
N TYR A 167 8.77 -8.64 -9.74
CA TYR A 167 9.49 -7.71 -10.59
C TYR A 167 10.78 -8.33 -11.17
N ILE A 168 11.55 -9.05 -10.36
CA ILE A 168 12.76 -9.76 -10.84
C ILE A 168 12.39 -10.80 -11.91
N MET A 169 11.28 -11.50 -11.77
CA MET A 169 10.86 -12.54 -12.71
C MET A 169 10.23 -11.99 -13.99
N PHE A 170 9.46 -10.91 -13.91
CA PHE A 170 8.60 -10.45 -15.01
C PHE A 170 8.77 -8.97 -15.36
N GLY A 171 9.58 -8.22 -14.62
CA GLY A 171 9.65 -6.76 -14.70
C GLY A 171 10.53 -6.18 -15.81
N ILE A 172 11.11 -6.99 -16.72
CA ILE A 172 12.11 -6.54 -17.71
C ILE A 172 11.67 -5.30 -18.50
N ASN A 173 10.39 -5.19 -18.84
CA ASN A 173 9.82 -4.08 -19.61
C ASN A 173 9.03 -3.08 -18.76
N ILE A 174 9.14 -3.15 -17.43
CA ILE A 174 8.38 -2.29 -16.52
C ILE A 174 9.27 -1.14 -16.05
N SER A 175 8.78 0.10 -16.17
CA SER A 175 9.52 1.26 -15.69
C SER A 175 9.73 1.19 -14.16
N LEU A 176 10.88 1.70 -13.71
CA LEU A 176 11.20 1.76 -12.27
C LEU A 176 10.17 2.56 -11.48
N THR A 177 9.58 3.61 -12.07
CA THR A 177 8.48 4.35 -11.45
C THR A 177 7.25 3.46 -11.22
N THR A 178 6.85 2.66 -12.22
CA THR A 178 5.72 1.72 -12.08
C THR A 178 6.03 0.65 -11.03
N PHE A 179 7.25 0.13 -11.01
CA PHE A 179 7.69 -0.81 -9.98
C PHE A 179 7.62 -0.19 -8.59
N ALA A 180 8.16 1.02 -8.40
CA ALA A 180 8.16 1.71 -7.12
C ALA A 180 6.74 1.99 -6.60
N ILE A 181 5.85 2.49 -7.47
CA ILE A 181 4.44 2.70 -7.14
C ILE A 181 3.82 1.38 -6.69
N THR A 182 4.01 0.32 -7.47
CA THR A 182 3.45 -0.99 -7.13
C THR A 182 4.03 -1.52 -5.82
N LEU A 183 5.33 -1.35 -5.58
CA LEU A 183 6.01 -1.78 -4.36
C LEU A 183 5.38 -1.15 -3.12
N PHE A 184 5.28 0.18 -3.08
CA PHE A 184 4.79 0.91 -1.92
C PHE A 184 3.28 0.75 -1.74
N PHE A 185 2.50 0.85 -2.81
CA PHE A 185 1.04 0.74 -2.69
C PHE A 185 0.55 -0.68 -2.42
N SER A 186 1.24 -1.74 -2.89
CA SER A 186 0.87 -3.15 -2.59
C SER A 186 0.93 -3.46 -1.09
N THR A 187 1.64 -2.66 -0.30
CA THR A 187 1.65 -2.79 1.17
C THR A 187 0.27 -2.60 1.81
N CYS A 188 -0.74 -2.19 1.06
CA CYS A 188 -2.13 -2.21 1.52
C CYS A 188 -2.64 -3.63 1.83
N LEU A 189 -1.97 -4.67 1.32
CA LEU A 189 -2.23 -6.08 1.63
C LEU A 189 -1.53 -6.56 2.92
N ALA A 190 -0.86 -5.67 3.65
CA ALA A 190 -0.21 -5.98 4.93
C ALA A 190 -1.09 -6.75 5.93
N PRO A 191 -2.43 -6.52 6.01
CA PRO A 191 -3.30 -7.30 6.89
C PRO A 191 -3.31 -8.80 6.59
N ILE A 192 -3.12 -9.21 5.33
CA ILE A 192 -3.04 -10.64 4.97
C ILE A 192 -1.77 -11.26 5.56
N SER A 193 -0.63 -10.60 5.37
CA SER A 193 0.64 -11.01 5.98
C SER A 193 0.56 -11.03 7.50
N GLY A 194 -0.02 -9.99 8.11
CA GLY A 194 -0.16 -9.89 9.56
C GLY A 194 -1.06 -10.97 10.18
N LYS A 195 -2.06 -11.45 9.44
CA LYS A 195 -2.98 -12.51 9.92
C LYS A 195 -2.50 -13.91 9.59
N PHE A 196 -2.02 -14.15 8.37
CA PHE A 196 -1.75 -15.48 7.85
C PHE A 196 -0.25 -15.80 7.77
N GLY A 197 0.63 -14.81 8.01
CA GLY A 197 2.07 -15.00 8.08
C GLY A 197 2.83 -14.60 6.83
N ILE A 198 4.14 -14.89 6.83
CA ILE A 198 5.12 -14.42 5.84
C ILE A 198 4.81 -14.98 4.44
N ILE A 199 4.60 -16.30 4.32
CA ILE A 199 4.40 -16.96 3.02
C ILE A 199 3.15 -16.44 2.31
N PRO A 200 1.95 -16.39 2.93
CA PRO A 200 0.80 -15.73 2.33
C PRO A 200 1.06 -14.26 1.94
N GLY A 201 1.81 -13.51 2.76
CA GLY A 201 2.21 -12.15 2.43
C GLY A 201 3.02 -12.06 1.14
N ILE A 202 4.03 -12.92 0.97
CA ILE A 202 4.84 -13.00 -0.26
C ILE A 202 3.95 -13.34 -1.46
N ILE A 203 3.10 -14.35 -1.33
CA ILE A 203 2.22 -14.81 -2.43
C ILE A 203 1.28 -13.68 -2.88
N VAL A 204 0.60 -12.99 -1.96
CA VAL A 204 -0.33 -11.93 -2.35
C VAL A 204 0.39 -10.68 -2.89
N GLY A 205 1.58 -10.37 -2.39
CA GLY A 205 2.42 -9.31 -2.95
C GLY A 205 2.82 -9.60 -4.39
N PHE A 206 3.28 -10.83 -4.64
CA PHE A 206 3.63 -11.34 -5.96
C PHE A 206 2.43 -11.30 -6.93
N THR A 207 1.30 -11.85 -6.51
CA THR A 207 0.07 -11.88 -7.32
C THR A 207 -0.43 -10.46 -7.62
N ASN A 208 -0.34 -9.56 -6.64
CA ASN A 208 -0.79 -8.18 -6.83
C ASN A 208 0.06 -7.43 -7.86
N PHE A 209 1.39 -7.66 -7.89
CA PHE A 209 2.24 -7.09 -8.93
C PHE A 209 1.78 -7.53 -10.33
N CYS A 210 1.55 -8.83 -10.55
CA CYS A 210 1.10 -9.34 -11.83
C CYS A 210 -0.27 -8.76 -12.24
N LEU A 211 -1.18 -8.61 -11.28
CA LEU A 211 -2.53 -8.14 -11.56
C LEU A 211 -2.57 -6.63 -11.84
N VAL A 212 -1.83 -5.82 -11.06
CA VAL A 212 -1.88 -4.35 -11.17
C VAL A 212 -1.45 -3.84 -12.54
N LEU A 213 -0.53 -4.54 -13.22
CA LEU A 213 -0.05 -4.17 -14.55
C LEU A 213 -1.14 -4.17 -15.62
N ASN A 214 -2.21 -4.95 -15.38
CA ASN A 214 -3.34 -5.10 -16.30
C ASN A 214 -4.54 -4.19 -15.93
N MET A 215 -4.52 -3.58 -14.74
CA MET A 215 -5.67 -2.78 -14.27
C MET A 215 -5.90 -1.52 -15.10
N GLY A 216 -4.85 -0.88 -15.58
CA GLY A 216 -4.95 0.34 -16.38
C GLY A 216 -5.78 0.17 -17.65
N ALA A 217 -5.76 -1.01 -18.27
CA ALA A 217 -6.54 -1.31 -19.47
C ALA A 217 -8.05 -1.35 -19.18
N LEU A 218 -8.45 -1.77 -17.99
CA LEU A 218 -9.87 -1.92 -17.62
C LEU A 218 -10.61 -0.59 -17.48
N HIS A 219 -9.90 0.49 -17.22
CA HIS A 219 -10.50 1.81 -17.01
C HIS A 219 -9.82 2.93 -17.81
N GLY A 220 -9.09 2.58 -18.88
CA GLY A 220 -8.48 3.54 -19.81
C GLY A 220 -7.57 4.58 -19.15
N GLY A 221 -7.02 4.32 -17.96
CA GLY A 221 -6.20 5.26 -17.21
C GLY A 221 -6.97 6.32 -16.42
N LEU A 222 -8.29 6.23 -16.31
CA LEU A 222 -9.12 7.16 -15.52
C LEU A 222 -8.85 7.09 -14.02
N ASN A 223 -8.36 5.96 -13.52
CA ASN A 223 -8.02 5.78 -12.11
C ASN A 223 -6.50 5.75 -11.92
N LEU A 224 -6.00 6.57 -11.00
CA LEU A 224 -4.58 6.58 -10.62
C LEU A 224 -4.25 5.47 -9.58
N TYR A 225 -5.26 4.95 -8.90
CA TYR A 225 -5.09 3.99 -7.79
C TYR A 225 -5.26 2.53 -8.25
N ASN A 226 -4.61 2.14 -9.33
CA ASN A 226 -4.63 0.77 -9.89
C ASN A 226 -4.36 -0.30 -8.83
N THR A 227 -3.41 -0.03 -7.93
CA THR A 227 -3.03 -0.96 -6.87
C THR A 227 -4.15 -1.15 -5.84
N GLY A 228 -4.98 -0.14 -5.56
CA GLY A 228 -6.15 -0.30 -4.70
C GLY A 228 -7.20 -1.24 -5.30
N LEU A 229 -7.43 -1.12 -6.62
CA LEU A 229 -8.34 -1.99 -7.37
C LEU A 229 -7.81 -3.43 -7.40
N SER A 230 -6.56 -3.63 -7.82
CA SER A 230 -5.96 -4.98 -7.90
C SER A 230 -5.87 -5.64 -6.52
N ALA A 231 -5.44 -4.91 -5.49
CA ALA A 231 -5.33 -5.44 -4.13
C ALA A 231 -6.69 -5.82 -3.54
N GLY A 232 -7.75 -5.05 -3.86
CA GLY A 232 -9.11 -5.43 -3.50
C GLY A 232 -9.52 -6.77 -4.08
N ILE A 233 -9.23 -7.00 -5.37
CA ILE A 233 -9.48 -8.28 -6.05
C ILE A 233 -8.63 -9.39 -5.45
N VAL A 234 -7.31 -9.17 -5.29
CA VAL A 234 -6.40 -10.16 -4.69
C VAL A 234 -6.86 -10.55 -3.30
N ALA A 235 -7.23 -9.60 -2.45
CA ALA A 235 -7.70 -9.89 -1.10
C ALA A 235 -9.03 -10.67 -1.13
N SER A 236 -9.98 -10.27 -1.98
CA SER A 236 -11.30 -10.93 -2.09
C SER A 236 -11.21 -12.39 -2.51
N VAL A 237 -10.22 -12.74 -3.34
CA VAL A 237 -9.99 -14.12 -3.78
C VAL A 237 -9.11 -14.89 -2.80
N SER A 238 -8.01 -14.28 -2.34
CA SER A 238 -7.01 -14.98 -1.53
C SER A 238 -7.50 -15.25 -0.10
N VAL A 239 -8.25 -14.33 0.52
CA VAL A 239 -8.67 -14.47 1.92
C VAL A 239 -9.55 -15.69 2.16
N PRO A 240 -10.62 -15.96 1.38
CA PRO A 240 -11.38 -17.19 1.55
C PRO A 240 -10.54 -18.46 1.42
N ILE A 241 -9.61 -18.49 0.44
CA ILE A 241 -8.70 -19.63 0.24
C ILE A 241 -7.79 -19.79 1.47
N LEU A 242 -7.18 -18.72 1.95
CA LEU A 242 -6.31 -18.76 3.13
C LEU A 242 -7.06 -19.20 4.38
N GLN A 243 -8.32 -18.81 4.54
CA GLN A 243 -9.16 -19.24 5.65
C GLN A 243 -9.41 -20.75 5.67
N LEU A 244 -9.51 -21.40 4.48
CA LEU A 244 -9.63 -22.84 4.41
C LEU A 244 -8.39 -23.57 4.94
N PHE A 245 -7.19 -23.04 4.64
CA PHE A 245 -5.92 -23.68 5.03
C PHE A 245 -5.42 -23.27 6.43
N TYR A 246 -5.75 -22.06 6.88
CA TYR A 246 -5.25 -21.49 8.13
C TYR A 246 -6.36 -21.25 9.18
N GLY A 247 -7.63 -21.35 8.80
CA GLY A 247 -8.77 -21.04 9.69
C GLY A 247 -9.01 -22.04 10.82
N GLY A 248 -8.40 -23.23 10.76
CA GLY A 248 -8.48 -24.25 11.81
C GLY A 248 -7.43 -24.11 12.93
N LYS A 249 -6.49 -23.18 12.82
CA LYS A 249 -5.50 -22.89 13.87
C LYS A 249 -5.99 -21.70 14.69
N LYS A 250 -6.74 -21.99 15.77
CA LYS A 250 -7.01 -21.04 16.86
C LYS A 250 -5.78 -20.90 17.74
#